data_db5b1c7f4a5f6e1f365830687da7decf
#
_entry.id   db5b1c7f4a5f6e1f365830687da7decf
#
_cell.length_a   1.000
_cell.length_b   1.000
_cell.length_c   1.000
_cell.angle_alpha   90.00
_cell.angle_beta   90.00
_cell.angle_gamma   90.00
#
_symmetry.space_group_name_H-M   'P 1'
#
loop_
_entity.id
_entity.type
_entity.pdbx_description
1 polymer ?
#
loop_
_entity_poly.entity_id
_entity_poly.type
_entity_poly.pdbx_seq_one_letter_code
_entity_poly.pdbx_strand_id
1 'polypeptide(L)'
;MNKSVINYFLYILVFCSFTLASNAKVVAAISTLKGLVMVKPAGSRKYIPAYKGQMLKSGEWLKTKKGVFVAIVFLDGSNIKIQQETEVKITSYRMTSKSLRTNLDLNKGQAWSKVADQGAGGEFQITTPTAVASVKGTEFDLKFDNESGETSIVVIEGNVEFAGELGKLLVGAMQSSTGGAPVTAVAQDNLPSWQKKTDPGLAFRLKPDRRTKQETGKVIKVDIHALNAKTKAFNNSFSGLATVNSRSEDLLVSTDGSSWSTSVDVTINSGRGLVQVISSRQGKSEIIVSANNAESKIISFEYFQTKSQKRASQAKLASIVSKVGDPALNKILEDKTITQSQITGGGSVDGVLQKLETGEFVLDGEPIKKDNGDGTYIIILNVKPR
;
A
#
# COMPACT_ATOMS: atom_id res chain seq x y z
N MET A 1 -21.94 -2.39 52.77
CA MET A 1 -21.17 -2.27 51.53
C MET A 1 -21.49 -0.93 50.90
N ASN A 2 -20.52 -0.02 50.88
CA ASN A 2 -20.74 1.40 50.60
C ASN A 2 -21.07 1.63 49.10
N LYS A 3 -22.17 2.36 48.83
CA LYS A 3 -22.61 2.73 47.49
C LYS A 3 -21.56 3.48 46.65
N SER A 4 -20.55 4.06 47.30
CA SER A 4 -19.43 4.72 46.63
C SER A 4 -18.48 3.78 45.90
N VAL A 5 -18.31 2.53 46.36
CA VAL A 5 -17.40 1.56 45.75
C VAL A 5 -17.97 0.98 44.45
N ILE A 6 -19.31 0.88 44.35
CA ILE A 6 -20.00 0.37 43.16
C ILE A 6 -19.93 1.38 42.00
N ASN A 7 -19.98 2.68 42.31
CA ASN A 7 -19.86 3.71 41.26
C ASN A 7 -18.45 3.78 40.68
N TYR A 8 -17.40 3.54 41.45
CA TYR A 8 -16.02 3.50 40.92
C TYR A 8 -15.78 2.29 40.02
N PHE A 9 -16.37 1.14 40.31
CA PHE A 9 -16.28 -0.05 39.47
C PHE A 9 -17.04 0.10 38.14
N LEU A 10 -18.15 0.84 38.12
CA LEU A 10 -18.92 1.12 36.91
C LEU A 10 -18.21 2.14 36.00
N TYR A 11 -17.47 3.08 36.56
CA TYR A 11 -16.65 4.04 35.79
C TYR A 11 -15.40 3.39 35.15
N ILE A 12 -14.80 2.41 35.81
CA ILE A 12 -13.65 1.68 35.26
C ILE A 12 -14.07 0.75 34.10
N LEU A 13 -15.28 0.21 34.10
CA LEU A 13 -15.79 -0.67 33.03
C LEU A 13 -16.20 0.09 31.75
N VAL A 14 -16.51 1.38 31.83
CA VAL A 14 -16.84 2.21 30.66
C VAL A 14 -15.59 2.76 29.95
N PHE A 15 -14.41 2.78 30.62
CA PHE A 15 -13.19 3.35 30.04
C PHE A 15 -12.27 2.35 29.35
N CYS A 16 -12.63 1.05 29.31
CA CYS A 16 -11.83 0.00 28.67
C CYS A 16 -12.27 -0.36 27.25
N SER A 17 -12.98 0.53 26.56
CA SER A 17 -13.23 0.44 25.10
C SER A 17 -12.14 1.17 24.34
N PHE A 18 -10.88 0.93 24.69
CA PHE A 18 -9.77 1.40 23.87
C PHE A 18 -9.71 0.51 22.61
N THR A 19 -10.14 1.09 21.51
CA THR A 19 -9.91 0.55 20.17
C THR A 19 -8.40 0.35 20.02
N LEU A 20 -7.97 -0.92 20.00
CA LEU A 20 -6.68 -1.32 19.47
C LEU A 20 -6.61 -0.73 18.05
N ALA A 21 -5.97 0.43 17.90
CA ALA A 21 -5.64 0.97 16.61
C ALA A 21 -4.71 -0.06 15.96
N SER A 22 -5.28 -0.94 15.16
CA SER A 22 -4.54 -1.89 14.37
C SER A 22 -3.54 -1.09 13.54
N ASN A 23 -2.23 -1.30 13.75
CA ASN A 23 -1.16 -0.81 12.88
C ASN A 23 -1.25 -1.52 11.53
N ALA A 24 -2.36 -1.33 10.83
CA ALA A 24 -2.60 -1.92 9.53
C ALA A 24 -1.57 -1.37 8.54
N LYS A 25 -0.73 -2.27 8.01
CA LYS A 25 0.33 -1.92 7.06
C LYS A 25 -0.28 -1.46 5.75
N VAL A 26 0.33 -0.45 5.12
CA VAL A 26 0.05 -0.07 3.72
C VAL A 26 0.33 -1.25 2.81
N VAL A 27 -0.61 -1.56 1.92
CA VAL A 27 -0.55 -2.72 1.02
C VAL A 27 -0.79 -2.35 -0.44
N ALA A 28 -1.46 -1.23 -0.70
CA ALA A 28 -1.76 -0.75 -2.04
C ALA A 28 -1.94 0.77 -2.05
N ALA A 29 -2.07 1.35 -3.24
CA ALA A 29 -2.43 2.76 -3.43
C ALA A 29 -3.51 2.89 -4.51
N ILE A 30 -4.38 3.88 -4.38
CA ILE A 30 -5.36 4.24 -5.41
C ILE A 30 -4.62 4.98 -6.52
N SER A 31 -4.48 4.35 -7.68
CA SER A 31 -3.80 4.96 -8.85
C SER A 31 -4.76 5.81 -9.67
N THR A 32 -6.01 5.38 -9.81
CA THR A 32 -7.04 6.10 -10.58
C THR A 32 -8.39 5.86 -9.96
N LEU A 33 -9.25 6.89 -9.97
CA LEU A 33 -10.66 6.75 -9.63
C LEU A 33 -11.51 7.60 -10.59
N LYS A 34 -12.73 7.12 -10.89
CA LYS A 34 -13.76 7.85 -11.63
C LYS A 34 -15.03 7.84 -10.81
N GLY A 35 -15.52 9.02 -10.47
CA GLY A 35 -16.69 9.19 -9.60
C GLY A 35 -16.35 9.03 -8.10
N LEU A 36 -17.38 8.97 -7.27
CA LEU A 36 -17.26 8.88 -5.83
C LEU A 36 -17.00 7.43 -5.37
N VAL A 37 -15.76 7.15 -5.06
CA VAL A 37 -15.32 5.90 -4.42
C VAL A 37 -15.32 6.08 -2.91
N MET A 38 -15.72 5.06 -2.19
CA MET A 38 -15.78 5.08 -0.73
C MET A 38 -14.81 4.07 -0.15
N VAL A 39 -14.06 4.47 0.88
CA VAL A 39 -13.18 3.60 1.67
C VAL A 39 -13.73 3.50 3.09
N LYS A 40 -13.74 2.28 3.64
CA LYS A 40 -13.99 2.05 5.05
C LYS A 40 -12.69 1.60 5.71
N PRO A 41 -12.08 2.42 6.59
CA PRO A 41 -10.86 2.07 7.30
C PRO A 41 -11.02 0.78 8.12
N ALA A 42 -9.93 0.05 8.28
CA ALA A 42 -9.91 -1.17 9.11
C ALA A 42 -10.39 -0.85 10.54
N GLY A 43 -11.32 -1.67 11.04
CA GLY A 43 -11.96 -1.45 12.36
C GLY A 43 -13.03 -0.36 12.39
N SER A 44 -13.20 0.45 11.33
CA SER A 44 -14.25 1.46 11.23
C SER A 44 -15.60 0.85 10.79
N ARG A 45 -16.69 1.46 11.25
CA ARG A 45 -18.04 1.17 10.74
C ARG A 45 -18.48 2.15 9.64
N LYS A 46 -17.72 3.24 9.41
CA LYS A 46 -18.11 4.32 8.50
C LYS A 46 -17.27 4.30 7.24
N TYR A 47 -17.90 4.50 6.11
CA TYR A 47 -17.28 4.78 4.83
C TYR A 47 -16.97 6.27 4.70
N ILE A 48 -15.80 6.60 4.16
CA ILE A 48 -15.34 7.96 3.85
C ILE A 48 -15.00 8.05 2.37
N PRO A 49 -15.10 9.23 1.73
CA PRO A 49 -14.66 9.41 0.36
C PRO A 49 -13.19 9.11 0.18
N ALA A 50 -12.87 8.37 -0.88
CA ALA A 50 -11.50 8.11 -1.30
C ALA A 50 -10.96 9.21 -2.21
N TYR A 51 -9.63 9.33 -2.28
CA TYR A 51 -8.95 10.25 -3.18
C TYR A 51 -7.81 9.54 -3.93
N LYS A 52 -7.44 10.10 -5.08
CA LYS A 52 -6.32 9.59 -5.88
C LYS A 52 -5.02 9.72 -5.09
N GLY A 53 -4.19 8.68 -5.13
CA GLY A 53 -2.95 8.60 -4.36
C GLY A 53 -3.13 8.14 -2.91
N GLN A 54 -4.37 7.91 -2.46
CA GLN A 54 -4.62 7.39 -1.12
C GLN A 54 -3.96 6.03 -0.95
N MET A 55 -3.16 5.90 0.10
CA MET A 55 -2.59 4.63 0.54
C MET A 55 -3.67 3.79 1.21
N LEU A 56 -3.77 2.54 0.80
CA LEU A 56 -4.71 1.56 1.34
C LEU A 56 -3.99 0.62 2.29
N LYS A 57 -4.61 0.36 3.42
CA LYS A 57 -4.10 -0.51 4.47
C LYS A 57 -4.82 -1.85 4.45
N SER A 58 -4.14 -2.88 4.95
CA SER A 58 -4.75 -4.21 5.14
C SER A 58 -5.97 -4.11 6.06
N GLY A 59 -7.07 -4.76 5.68
CA GLY A 59 -8.35 -4.74 6.38
C GLY A 59 -9.31 -3.65 5.94
N GLU A 60 -8.94 -2.77 5.02
CA GLU A 60 -9.82 -1.73 4.49
C GLU A 60 -10.77 -2.27 3.41
N TRP A 61 -11.92 -1.62 3.31
CA TRP A 61 -12.94 -1.91 2.31
C TRP A 61 -13.00 -0.79 1.27
N LEU A 62 -13.21 -1.17 0.02
CA LEU A 62 -13.54 -0.27 -1.08
C LEU A 62 -14.96 -0.54 -1.54
N LYS A 63 -15.68 0.54 -1.87
CA LYS A 63 -17.04 0.48 -2.40
C LYS A 63 -17.22 1.46 -3.55
N THR A 64 -17.74 0.96 -4.67
CA THR A 64 -18.09 1.74 -5.85
C THR A 64 -19.59 1.71 -6.10
N LYS A 65 -20.14 2.79 -6.64
CA LYS A 65 -21.54 2.88 -7.09
C LYS A 65 -21.62 2.68 -8.62
N LYS A 66 -22.84 2.74 -9.17
CA LYS A 66 -23.08 2.69 -10.61
C LYS A 66 -22.31 3.78 -11.35
N GLY A 67 -21.65 3.43 -12.44
CA GLY A 67 -20.82 4.33 -13.25
C GLY A 67 -19.48 4.74 -12.61
N VAL A 68 -19.14 4.17 -11.44
CA VAL A 68 -17.90 4.46 -10.69
C VAL A 68 -16.94 3.29 -10.83
N PHE A 69 -15.66 3.59 -11.01
CA PHE A 69 -14.60 2.58 -10.92
C PHE A 69 -13.36 3.13 -10.20
N VAL A 70 -12.53 2.23 -9.69
CA VAL A 70 -11.25 2.55 -9.07
C VAL A 70 -10.18 1.54 -9.49
N ALA A 71 -8.99 2.04 -9.81
CA ALA A 71 -7.81 1.21 -10.00
C ALA A 71 -6.87 1.36 -8.81
N ILE A 72 -6.39 0.23 -8.31
CA ILE A 72 -5.43 0.15 -7.21
C ILE A 72 -4.18 -0.59 -7.65
N VAL A 73 -3.04 -0.17 -7.16
CA VAL A 73 -1.74 -0.80 -7.38
C VAL A 73 -1.22 -1.31 -6.06
N PHE A 74 -0.94 -2.60 -6.00
CA PHE A 74 -0.36 -3.25 -4.82
C PHE A 74 1.15 -3.09 -4.76
N LEU A 75 1.71 -3.33 -3.58
CA LEU A 75 3.14 -3.22 -3.35
C LEU A 75 3.99 -4.22 -4.13
N ASP A 76 3.41 -5.31 -4.61
CA ASP A 76 4.05 -6.28 -5.51
C ASP A 76 4.01 -5.87 -6.99
N GLY A 77 3.32 -4.77 -7.33
CA GLY A 77 3.09 -4.30 -8.68
C GLY A 77 1.81 -4.83 -9.33
N SER A 78 1.04 -5.67 -8.63
CA SER A 78 -0.28 -6.11 -9.09
C SER A 78 -1.23 -4.93 -9.27
N ASN A 79 -2.02 -4.96 -10.33
CA ASN A 79 -2.92 -3.88 -10.73
C ASN A 79 -4.36 -4.41 -10.78
N ILE A 80 -5.25 -3.81 -9.99
CA ILE A 80 -6.63 -4.26 -9.89
C ILE A 80 -7.57 -3.11 -10.24
N LYS A 81 -8.49 -3.36 -11.17
CA LYS A 81 -9.59 -2.43 -11.52
C LYS A 81 -10.88 -2.96 -10.91
N ILE A 82 -11.36 -2.26 -9.93
CA ILE A 82 -12.64 -2.55 -9.27
C ILE A 82 -13.71 -1.81 -10.03
N GLN A 83 -14.68 -2.56 -10.57
CA GLN A 83 -15.74 -2.06 -11.41
C GLN A 83 -16.87 -1.40 -10.59
N GLN A 84 -17.89 -0.92 -11.28
CA GLN A 84 -19.08 -0.34 -10.64
C GLN A 84 -19.80 -1.36 -9.75
N GLU A 85 -20.56 -0.84 -8.77
CA GLU A 85 -21.42 -1.62 -7.86
C GLU A 85 -20.70 -2.75 -7.13
N THR A 86 -19.44 -2.52 -6.85
CA THR A 86 -18.52 -3.49 -6.22
C THR A 86 -18.25 -3.11 -4.77
N GLU A 87 -18.18 -4.13 -3.92
CA GLU A 87 -17.74 -4.03 -2.54
C GLU A 87 -16.69 -5.11 -2.27
N VAL A 88 -15.47 -4.66 -1.93
CA VAL A 88 -14.31 -5.54 -1.75
C VAL A 88 -13.51 -5.13 -0.53
N LYS A 89 -13.05 -6.11 0.25
CA LYS A 89 -12.09 -5.93 1.35
C LYS A 89 -10.70 -6.34 0.88
N ILE A 90 -9.72 -5.55 1.24
CA ILE A 90 -8.31 -5.81 0.93
C ILE A 90 -7.65 -6.38 2.17
N THR A 91 -7.10 -7.60 2.09
CA THR A 91 -6.29 -8.19 3.14
C THR A 91 -4.96 -8.59 2.55
N SER A 92 -3.87 -8.01 3.04
CA SER A 92 -2.53 -8.38 2.59
C SER A 92 -1.56 -8.35 3.75
N TYR A 93 -0.68 -9.33 3.80
CA TYR A 93 0.38 -9.40 4.80
C TYR A 93 1.65 -10.00 4.20
N ARG A 94 2.77 -9.55 4.73
CA ARG A 94 4.08 -10.02 4.30
C ARG A 94 4.43 -11.31 5.03
N MET A 95 4.69 -12.37 4.26
CA MET A 95 5.13 -13.66 4.80
C MET A 95 6.64 -13.67 5.06
N THR A 96 7.41 -13.16 4.09
CA THR A 96 8.88 -13.00 4.17
C THR A 96 9.27 -11.65 3.61
N SER A 97 10.57 -11.34 3.61
CA SER A 97 11.06 -10.10 2.97
C SER A 97 10.73 -10.00 1.47
N LYS A 98 10.44 -11.13 0.82
CA LYS A 98 10.21 -11.23 -0.63
C LYS A 98 8.83 -11.74 -1.03
N SER A 99 8.01 -12.23 -0.08
CA SER A 99 6.71 -12.82 -0.40
C SER A 99 5.56 -12.09 0.29
N LEU A 100 4.51 -11.82 -0.45
CA LEU A 100 3.24 -11.28 0.03
C LEU A 100 2.16 -12.33 -0.13
N ARG A 101 1.22 -12.36 0.82
CA ARG A 101 -0.05 -13.05 0.64
C ARG A 101 -1.14 -11.99 0.62
N THR A 102 -1.85 -11.90 -0.49
CA THR A 102 -2.91 -10.94 -0.71
C THR A 102 -4.21 -11.66 -0.96
N ASN A 103 -5.26 -11.30 -0.24
CA ASN A 103 -6.63 -11.74 -0.48
C ASN A 103 -7.54 -10.52 -0.68
N LEU A 104 -8.37 -10.59 -1.71
CA LEU A 104 -9.48 -9.68 -1.94
C LEU A 104 -10.78 -10.43 -1.65
N ASP A 105 -11.50 -10.02 -0.60
CA ASP A 105 -12.84 -10.55 -0.32
C ASP A 105 -13.85 -9.75 -1.14
N LEU A 106 -14.23 -10.25 -2.31
CA LEU A 106 -15.19 -9.64 -3.23
C LEU A 106 -16.62 -10.05 -2.84
N ASN A 107 -17.26 -9.24 -2.01
CA ASN A 107 -18.61 -9.54 -1.51
C ASN A 107 -19.69 -9.27 -2.55
N LYS A 108 -19.41 -8.38 -3.51
CA LYS A 108 -20.34 -8.01 -4.59
C LYS A 108 -19.56 -7.38 -5.73
N GLY A 109 -20.02 -7.62 -6.97
CA GLY A 109 -19.58 -6.92 -8.17
C GLY A 109 -18.41 -7.59 -8.88
N GLN A 110 -17.42 -6.83 -9.35
CA GLN A 110 -16.47 -7.31 -10.33
C GLN A 110 -15.09 -6.66 -10.20
N ALA A 111 -14.06 -7.47 -10.34
CA ALA A 111 -12.66 -7.05 -10.29
C ALA A 111 -11.87 -7.66 -11.45
N TRP A 112 -11.37 -6.82 -12.34
CA TRP A 112 -10.34 -7.19 -13.29
C TRP A 112 -8.97 -7.07 -12.62
N SER A 113 -8.14 -8.08 -12.76
CA SER A 113 -6.88 -8.22 -12.05
C SER A 113 -5.74 -8.56 -12.99
N LYS A 114 -4.68 -7.78 -12.96
CA LYS A 114 -3.38 -8.11 -13.54
C LYS A 114 -2.40 -8.31 -12.40
N VAL A 115 -2.23 -9.57 -12.02
CA VAL A 115 -1.40 -9.95 -10.88
C VAL A 115 0.04 -10.13 -11.35
N ALA A 116 0.98 -9.50 -10.65
CA ALA A 116 2.41 -9.67 -10.87
C ALA A 116 2.85 -11.09 -10.48
N ASP A 117 3.99 -11.54 -11.00
CA ASP A 117 4.58 -12.82 -10.58
C ASP A 117 4.82 -12.81 -9.06
N GLN A 118 4.18 -13.74 -8.37
CA GLN A 118 4.23 -13.83 -6.92
C GLN A 118 5.50 -14.51 -6.39
N GLY A 119 6.29 -15.10 -7.28
CA GLY A 119 7.51 -15.82 -6.90
C GLY A 119 7.28 -16.99 -5.96
N ALA A 120 8.36 -17.48 -5.36
CA ALA A 120 8.29 -18.57 -4.38
C ALA A 120 7.70 -18.08 -3.04
N GLY A 121 6.57 -18.67 -2.64
CA GLY A 121 5.91 -18.40 -1.35
C GLY A 121 4.96 -17.20 -1.34
N GLY A 122 4.82 -16.46 -2.46
CA GLY A 122 3.78 -15.46 -2.61
C GLY A 122 2.46 -16.09 -3.06
N GLU A 123 1.35 -15.43 -2.78
CA GLU A 123 0.01 -15.90 -3.13
C GLU A 123 -0.92 -14.69 -3.32
N PHE A 124 -1.71 -14.74 -4.38
CA PHE A 124 -2.76 -13.77 -4.61
C PHE A 124 -4.09 -14.52 -4.81
N GLN A 125 -5.08 -14.16 -4.02
CA GLN A 125 -6.42 -14.76 -4.08
C GLN A 125 -7.49 -13.69 -4.21
N ILE A 126 -8.58 -14.04 -4.88
CA ILE A 126 -9.86 -13.34 -4.77
C ILE A 126 -10.89 -14.35 -4.28
N THR A 127 -11.50 -14.04 -3.15
CA THR A 127 -12.56 -14.85 -2.55
C THR A 127 -13.91 -14.16 -2.75
N THR A 128 -14.89 -14.91 -3.18
CA THR A 128 -16.30 -14.50 -3.23
C THR A 128 -17.10 -15.36 -2.26
N PRO A 129 -18.38 -15.09 -2.01
CA PRO A 129 -19.22 -15.96 -1.20
C PRO A 129 -19.33 -17.41 -1.70
N THR A 130 -19.15 -17.66 -3.00
CA THR A 130 -19.37 -18.98 -3.62
C THR A 130 -18.13 -19.56 -4.33
N ALA A 131 -17.00 -18.83 -4.36
CA ALA A 131 -15.80 -19.32 -5.06
C ALA A 131 -14.50 -18.67 -4.55
N VAL A 132 -13.38 -19.33 -4.87
CA VAL A 132 -12.03 -18.83 -4.64
C VAL A 132 -11.22 -18.94 -5.92
N ALA A 133 -10.58 -17.86 -6.35
CA ALA A 133 -9.63 -17.79 -7.44
C ALA A 133 -8.22 -17.55 -6.90
N SER A 134 -7.30 -18.50 -7.12
CA SER A 134 -5.90 -18.42 -6.68
C SER A 134 -4.96 -18.32 -7.86
N VAL A 135 -4.01 -17.38 -7.83
CA VAL A 135 -3.11 -17.08 -8.95
C VAL A 135 -1.68 -16.81 -8.49
N LYS A 136 -0.73 -16.97 -9.42
CA LYS A 136 0.69 -16.65 -9.20
C LYS A 136 1.27 -15.62 -10.18
N GLY A 137 0.48 -15.20 -11.17
CA GLY A 137 0.91 -14.24 -12.18
C GLY A 137 -0.03 -14.35 -13.39
N THR A 138 -1.14 -13.65 -13.36
CA THR A 138 -2.28 -13.91 -14.24
C THR A 138 -3.03 -12.63 -14.50
N GLU A 139 -3.56 -12.49 -15.71
CA GLU A 139 -4.52 -11.44 -16.05
C GLU A 139 -5.90 -12.08 -16.20
N PHE A 140 -6.85 -11.69 -15.33
CA PHE A 140 -8.18 -12.28 -15.29
C PHE A 140 -9.21 -11.30 -14.76
N ASP A 141 -10.46 -11.62 -14.99
CA ASP A 141 -11.64 -10.95 -14.50
C ASP A 141 -12.49 -11.89 -13.67
N LEU A 142 -12.90 -11.46 -12.49
CA LEU A 142 -13.78 -12.20 -11.60
C LEU A 142 -15.01 -11.35 -11.28
N LYS A 143 -16.19 -11.93 -11.50
CA LYS A 143 -17.49 -11.30 -11.18
C LYS A 143 -18.25 -12.21 -10.22
N PHE A 144 -18.76 -11.62 -9.14
CA PHE A 144 -19.78 -12.22 -8.30
C PHE A 144 -21.11 -11.51 -8.54
N ASP A 145 -22.09 -12.24 -8.96
CA ASP A 145 -23.45 -11.76 -9.18
C ASP A 145 -24.31 -12.03 -7.94
N ASN A 146 -24.75 -10.95 -7.32
CA ASN A 146 -25.51 -11.03 -6.06
C ASN A 146 -26.96 -11.54 -6.25
N GLU A 147 -27.49 -11.44 -7.48
CA GLU A 147 -28.86 -11.85 -7.78
C GLU A 147 -28.93 -13.36 -8.03
N SER A 148 -28.00 -13.89 -8.81
CA SER A 148 -27.90 -15.33 -9.07
C SER A 148 -27.10 -16.09 -8.00
N GLY A 149 -26.24 -15.40 -7.21
CA GLY A 149 -25.29 -16.02 -6.29
C GLY A 149 -24.08 -16.67 -6.98
N GLU A 150 -23.94 -16.50 -8.29
CA GLU A 150 -22.92 -17.17 -9.08
C GLU A 150 -21.63 -16.35 -9.16
N THR A 151 -20.48 -17.04 -9.13
CA THR A 151 -19.18 -16.48 -9.44
C THR A 151 -18.72 -16.93 -10.81
N SER A 152 -18.40 -15.99 -11.69
CA SER A 152 -17.84 -16.25 -13.02
C SER A 152 -16.43 -15.69 -13.14
N ILE A 153 -15.57 -16.42 -13.85
CA ILE A 153 -14.20 -16.04 -14.14
C ILE A 153 -13.92 -16.08 -15.64
N VAL A 154 -13.15 -15.11 -16.12
CA VAL A 154 -12.57 -15.09 -17.47
C VAL A 154 -11.07 -14.87 -17.32
N VAL A 155 -10.25 -15.80 -17.81
CA VAL A 155 -8.79 -15.68 -17.79
C VAL A 155 -8.32 -15.17 -19.15
N ILE A 156 -7.54 -14.08 -19.13
CA ILE A 156 -7.02 -13.44 -20.33
C ILE A 156 -5.58 -13.92 -20.59
N GLU A 157 -4.77 -14.04 -19.53
CA GLU A 157 -3.40 -14.53 -19.62
C GLU A 157 -3.03 -15.32 -18.36
N GLY A 158 -2.27 -16.41 -18.54
CA GLY A 158 -1.84 -17.29 -17.45
C GLY A 158 -2.88 -18.33 -17.07
N ASN A 159 -2.86 -18.79 -15.83
CA ASN A 159 -3.73 -19.82 -15.31
C ASN A 159 -4.25 -19.44 -13.93
N VAL A 160 -5.51 -19.77 -13.65
CA VAL A 160 -6.16 -19.56 -12.35
C VAL A 160 -6.65 -20.91 -11.80
N GLU A 161 -6.27 -21.24 -10.58
CA GLU A 161 -6.95 -22.28 -9.82
C GLU A 161 -8.28 -21.70 -9.32
N PHE A 162 -9.37 -22.18 -9.88
CA PHE A 162 -10.73 -21.73 -9.57
C PHE A 162 -11.50 -22.83 -8.86
N ALA A 163 -11.91 -22.56 -7.63
CA ALA A 163 -12.73 -23.47 -6.82
C ALA A 163 -14.08 -22.81 -6.58
N GLY A 164 -15.13 -23.39 -7.10
CA GLY A 164 -16.52 -22.95 -6.91
C GLY A 164 -17.40 -24.09 -6.41
N GLU A 165 -18.71 -23.86 -6.36
CA GLU A 165 -19.70 -24.82 -5.83
C GLU A 165 -19.73 -26.14 -6.63
N LEU A 166 -19.48 -26.08 -7.95
CA LEU A 166 -19.50 -27.25 -8.83
C LEU A 166 -18.18 -28.01 -8.88
N GLY A 167 -17.10 -27.48 -8.27
CA GLY A 167 -15.83 -28.14 -8.20
C GLY A 167 -14.62 -27.23 -8.27
N LYS A 168 -13.43 -27.83 -8.28
CA LYS A 168 -12.14 -27.17 -8.45
C LYS A 168 -11.53 -27.54 -9.79
N LEU A 169 -11.06 -26.51 -10.53
CA LEU A 169 -10.47 -26.70 -11.86
C LEU A 169 -9.40 -25.63 -12.15
N LEU A 170 -8.61 -25.85 -13.18
CA LEU A 170 -7.66 -24.89 -13.71
C LEU A 170 -8.29 -24.20 -14.93
N VAL A 171 -8.46 -22.89 -14.85
CA VAL A 171 -8.91 -22.06 -15.97
C VAL A 171 -7.69 -21.45 -16.64
N GLY A 172 -7.45 -21.80 -17.89
CA GLY A 172 -6.33 -21.32 -18.69
C GLY A 172 -6.63 -20.04 -19.45
N ALA A 173 -5.61 -19.52 -20.13
CA ALA A 173 -5.75 -18.32 -20.95
C ALA A 173 -6.86 -18.46 -22.00
N MET A 174 -7.66 -17.41 -22.16
CA MET A 174 -8.83 -17.36 -23.06
C MET A 174 -9.88 -18.43 -22.75
N GLN A 175 -10.02 -18.78 -21.48
CA GLN A 175 -11.06 -19.65 -20.96
C GLN A 175 -11.91 -18.95 -19.91
N SER A 176 -13.12 -19.43 -19.73
CA SER A 176 -14.05 -18.98 -18.67
C SER A 176 -14.67 -20.18 -17.95
N SER A 177 -15.12 -19.94 -16.72
CA SER A 177 -15.91 -20.88 -15.94
C SER A 177 -16.88 -20.11 -15.05
N THR A 178 -18.02 -20.72 -14.74
CA THR A 178 -19.00 -20.20 -13.79
C THR A 178 -19.26 -21.25 -12.72
N GLY A 179 -19.15 -20.89 -11.45
CA GLY A 179 -19.37 -21.78 -10.32
C GLY A 179 -18.44 -23.01 -10.24
N GLY A 180 -17.37 -23.05 -11.04
CA GLY A 180 -16.52 -24.25 -11.17
C GLY A 180 -17.01 -25.26 -12.20
N ALA A 181 -17.95 -24.90 -13.06
CA ALA A 181 -18.36 -25.70 -14.23
C ALA A 181 -17.18 -25.88 -15.21
N PRO A 182 -17.24 -26.88 -16.10
CA PRO A 182 -16.22 -27.10 -17.13
C PRO A 182 -15.86 -25.83 -17.90
N VAL A 183 -14.58 -25.66 -18.21
CA VAL A 183 -14.08 -24.47 -18.90
C VAL A 183 -14.66 -24.33 -20.30
N THR A 184 -14.96 -23.10 -20.69
CA THR A 184 -15.43 -22.73 -22.03
C THR A 184 -14.43 -21.77 -22.67
N ALA A 185 -14.10 -21.99 -23.94
CA ALA A 185 -13.22 -21.08 -24.69
C ALA A 185 -13.92 -19.73 -24.92
N VAL A 186 -13.16 -18.65 -24.78
CA VAL A 186 -13.62 -17.28 -24.98
C VAL A 186 -12.90 -16.67 -26.18
N ALA A 187 -13.65 -16.25 -27.20
CA ALA A 187 -13.07 -15.52 -28.31
C ALA A 187 -12.72 -14.09 -27.89
N GLN A 188 -11.53 -13.60 -28.28
CA GLN A 188 -11.04 -12.27 -27.88
C GLN A 188 -12.00 -11.14 -28.32
N ASP A 189 -12.67 -11.30 -29.47
CA ASP A 189 -13.61 -10.30 -29.97
C ASP A 189 -14.89 -10.20 -29.14
N ASN A 190 -15.22 -11.24 -28.40
CA ASN A 190 -16.39 -11.29 -27.51
C ASN A 190 -16.13 -10.66 -26.15
N LEU A 191 -14.87 -10.33 -25.82
CA LEU A 191 -14.55 -9.66 -24.57
C LEU A 191 -14.93 -8.17 -24.62
N PRO A 192 -15.50 -7.60 -23.56
CA PRO A 192 -15.63 -6.17 -23.41
C PRO A 192 -14.26 -5.47 -23.56
N SER A 193 -14.25 -4.24 -24.03
CA SER A 193 -12.99 -3.49 -24.29
C SER A 193 -12.08 -3.40 -23.08
N TRP A 194 -12.62 -3.39 -21.87
CA TRP A 194 -11.88 -3.33 -20.62
C TRP A 194 -11.34 -4.70 -20.13
N GLN A 195 -11.80 -5.81 -20.73
CA GLN A 195 -11.27 -7.16 -20.53
C GLN A 195 -10.32 -7.59 -21.65
N LYS A 196 -10.37 -6.92 -22.81
CA LYS A 196 -9.46 -7.24 -23.90
C LYS A 196 -8.03 -7.02 -23.45
N LYS A 197 -7.17 -8.01 -23.74
CA LYS A 197 -5.74 -7.85 -23.54
C LYS A 197 -5.26 -6.66 -24.37
N THR A 198 -5.05 -5.55 -23.74
CA THR A 198 -4.27 -4.49 -24.35
C THR A 198 -2.82 -4.90 -24.16
N ASP A 199 -2.17 -5.35 -25.24
CA ASP A 199 -0.71 -5.39 -25.27
C ASP A 199 -0.22 -4.07 -24.69
N PRO A 200 0.55 -4.06 -23.61
CA PRO A 200 1.05 -2.79 -23.10
C PRO A 200 1.87 -2.17 -24.24
N GLY A 201 1.29 -1.17 -24.92
CA GLY A 201 1.98 -0.46 -25.99
C GLY A 201 3.15 0.34 -25.45
N LEU A 202 3.19 0.50 -24.13
CA LEU A 202 4.08 1.37 -23.40
C LEU A 202 4.78 0.63 -22.26
N ALA A 203 6.06 0.92 -22.09
CA ALA A 203 6.86 0.56 -20.92
C ALA A 203 7.64 1.78 -20.44
N PHE A 204 8.25 1.71 -19.28
CA PHE A 204 9.07 2.80 -18.74
C PHE A 204 10.50 2.36 -18.46
N ARG A 205 11.44 3.27 -18.71
CA ARG A 205 12.79 3.21 -18.18
C ARG A 205 12.98 4.36 -17.20
N LEU A 206 13.41 4.03 -16.00
CA LEU A 206 13.67 5.00 -14.94
C LEU A 206 15.17 5.19 -14.83
N LYS A 207 15.63 6.43 -14.95
CA LYS A 207 17.04 6.80 -14.90
C LYS A 207 17.26 7.87 -13.83
N PRO A 208 17.79 7.48 -12.65
CA PRO A 208 18.15 8.45 -11.63
C PRO A 208 19.37 9.28 -12.06
N ASP A 209 19.39 10.55 -11.69
CA ASP A 209 20.50 11.49 -11.96
C ASP A 209 21.78 11.16 -11.18
N ARG A 210 21.65 10.34 -10.14
CA ARG A 210 22.74 9.90 -9.27
C ARG A 210 22.47 8.49 -8.75
N ARG A 211 23.39 7.97 -7.93
CA ARG A 211 23.21 6.66 -7.28
C ARG A 211 21.93 6.64 -6.45
N THR A 212 21.19 5.54 -6.47
CA THR A 212 19.96 5.36 -5.69
C THR A 212 20.22 5.18 -4.19
N LYS A 213 21.49 5.03 -3.80
CA LYS A 213 21.93 5.06 -2.39
C LYS A 213 22.41 6.46 -2.03
N GLN A 214 21.66 7.17 -1.19
CA GLN A 214 21.90 8.57 -0.83
C GLN A 214 21.71 8.82 0.67
N GLU A 215 22.18 9.97 1.12
CA GLU A 215 21.90 10.47 2.46
C GLU A 215 20.43 10.87 2.59
N THR A 216 19.86 10.70 3.80
CA THR A 216 18.52 11.20 4.11
C THR A 216 18.42 12.70 3.85
N GLY A 217 17.28 13.13 3.31
CA GLY A 217 17.05 14.52 2.95
C GLY A 217 17.69 14.96 1.61
N LYS A 218 18.41 14.06 0.91
CA LYS A 218 18.92 14.37 -0.43
C LYS A 218 17.90 14.01 -1.49
N VAL A 219 17.64 14.94 -2.38
CA VAL A 219 16.73 14.75 -3.52
C VAL A 219 17.45 13.97 -4.61
N ILE A 220 16.79 12.94 -5.16
CA ILE A 220 17.19 12.22 -6.36
C ILE A 220 16.19 12.60 -7.46
N LYS A 221 16.70 13.06 -8.60
CA LYS A 221 15.88 13.27 -9.79
C LYS A 221 15.87 11.99 -10.61
N VAL A 222 14.69 11.57 -11.04
CA VAL A 222 14.50 10.36 -11.83
C VAL A 222 13.84 10.73 -13.16
N ASP A 223 14.60 10.59 -14.25
CA ASP A 223 14.04 10.70 -15.59
C ASP A 223 13.18 9.48 -15.90
N ILE A 224 11.99 9.72 -16.37
CA ILE A 224 11.04 8.71 -16.82
C ILE A 224 11.05 8.74 -18.35
N HIS A 225 11.52 7.65 -18.95
CA HIS A 225 11.52 7.51 -20.41
C HIS A 225 10.42 6.53 -20.82
N ALA A 226 9.54 6.97 -21.67
CA ALA A 226 8.55 6.10 -22.31
C ALA A 226 9.25 5.26 -23.41
N LEU A 227 8.96 3.97 -23.40
CA LEU A 227 9.48 2.98 -24.35
C LEU A 227 8.33 2.27 -25.03
N ASN A 228 8.54 1.81 -26.25
CA ASN A 228 7.69 0.80 -26.83
C ASN A 228 7.84 -0.51 -26.02
N ALA A 229 6.74 -1.07 -25.55
CA ALA A 229 6.79 -2.22 -24.65
C ALA A 229 7.40 -3.47 -25.29
N LYS A 230 7.22 -3.69 -26.61
CA LYS A 230 7.73 -4.84 -27.34
C LYS A 230 9.21 -4.66 -27.71
N THR A 231 9.54 -3.54 -28.35
CA THR A 231 10.89 -3.31 -28.90
C THR A 231 11.86 -2.74 -27.87
N LYS A 232 11.35 -2.23 -26.74
CA LYS A 232 12.07 -1.47 -25.72
C LYS A 232 12.78 -0.21 -26.27
N ALA A 233 12.47 0.19 -27.50
CA ALA A 233 12.95 1.41 -28.11
C ALA A 233 12.30 2.64 -27.46
N PHE A 234 13.01 3.75 -27.45
CA PHE A 234 12.49 5.02 -26.94
C PHE A 234 11.30 5.49 -27.77
N ASN A 235 10.21 5.84 -27.09
CA ASN A 235 8.97 6.28 -27.72
C ASN A 235 8.82 7.80 -27.57
N ASN A 236 9.37 8.54 -28.51
CA ASN A 236 9.31 10.01 -28.53
C ASN A 236 7.95 10.57 -28.98
N SER A 237 7.07 9.74 -29.52
CA SER A 237 5.71 10.17 -29.92
C SER A 237 4.72 10.10 -28.73
N PHE A 238 5.08 9.44 -27.64
CA PHE A 238 4.21 9.35 -26.48
C PHE A 238 4.19 10.67 -25.70
N SER A 239 2.98 11.20 -25.50
CA SER A 239 2.70 12.28 -24.55
C SER A 239 1.45 11.93 -23.75
N GLY A 240 1.51 12.08 -22.43
CA GLY A 240 0.42 11.67 -21.54
C GLY A 240 0.82 11.75 -20.07
N LEU A 241 0.01 11.16 -19.20
CA LEU A 241 0.25 11.14 -17.76
C LEU A 241 0.76 9.77 -17.32
N ALA A 242 1.78 9.78 -16.47
CA ALA A 242 2.21 8.64 -15.67
C ALA A 242 2.02 8.95 -14.19
N THR A 243 1.47 8.02 -13.44
CA THR A 243 1.34 8.15 -11.99
C THR A 243 2.56 7.52 -11.33
N VAL A 244 3.20 8.24 -10.43
CA VAL A 244 4.31 7.78 -9.61
C VAL A 244 3.83 7.66 -8.17
N ASN A 245 3.86 6.44 -7.64
CA ASN A 245 3.47 6.14 -6.26
C ASN A 245 4.68 5.68 -5.46
N SER A 246 4.84 6.24 -4.27
CA SER A 246 5.74 5.70 -3.27
C SER A 246 5.16 4.43 -2.65
N ARG A 247 6.00 3.45 -2.36
CA ARG A 247 5.65 2.22 -1.64
C ARG A 247 5.91 2.34 -0.12
N SER A 248 6.15 3.56 0.36
CA SER A 248 6.45 3.87 1.76
C SER A 248 5.96 5.27 2.07
N GLU A 249 5.45 5.49 3.28
CA GLU A 249 5.04 6.81 3.76
C GLU A 249 6.24 7.76 3.96
N ASP A 250 7.44 7.21 4.14
CA ASP A 250 8.67 7.98 4.39
C ASP A 250 9.38 8.42 3.09
N LEU A 251 9.03 7.83 1.96
CA LEU A 251 9.55 8.20 0.65
C LEU A 251 8.55 9.09 -0.06
N LEU A 252 8.91 10.33 -0.29
CA LEU A 252 8.04 11.31 -0.92
C LEU A 252 8.49 11.58 -2.35
N VAL A 253 7.55 11.90 -3.20
CA VAL A 253 7.73 12.22 -4.61
C VAL A 253 7.18 13.60 -4.92
N SER A 254 7.79 14.29 -5.90
CA SER A 254 7.42 15.63 -6.34
C SER A 254 7.74 15.83 -7.81
N THR A 255 6.96 16.66 -8.50
CA THR A 255 7.25 17.11 -9.87
C THR A 255 7.94 18.47 -9.90
N ASP A 256 7.73 19.30 -8.89
CA ASP A 256 8.21 20.69 -8.80
C ASP A 256 9.32 20.92 -7.74
N GLY A 257 9.55 19.93 -6.87
CA GLY A 257 10.52 20.01 -5.77
C GLY A 257 10.05 20.84 -4.58
N SER A 258 8.82 21.34 -4.59
CA SER A 258 8.22 22.14 -3.51
C SER A 258 7.06 21.44 -2.83
N SER A 259 6.21 20.77 -3.62
CA SER A 259 5.06 20.00 -3.13
C SER A 259 5.40 18.52 -3.08
N TRP A 260 5.48 17.95 -1.90
CA TRP A 260 5.87 16.56 -1.66
C TRP A 260 4.69 15.71 -1.20
N SER A 261 4.52 14.55 -1.81
CA SER A 261 3.45 13.61 -1.48
C SER A 261 3.91 12.16 -1.70
N THR A 262 3.09 11.19 -1.33
CA THR A 262 3.34 9.78 -1.62
C THR A 262 2.92 9.37 -3.03
N SER A 263 2.23 10.28 -3.76
CA SER A 263 1.77 10.04 -5.14
C SER A 263 1.72 11.34 -5.92
N VAL A 264 2.23 11.33 -7.16
CA VAL A 264 2.12 12.45 -8.10
C VAL A 264 1.84 11.96 -9.51
N ASP A 265 1.15 12.79 -10.29
CA ASP A 265 1.05 12.60 -11.73
C ASP A 265 2.16 13.38 -12.43
N VAL A 266 2.92 12.67 -13.23
CA VAL A 266 4.02 13.21 -14.04
C VAL A 266 3.56 13.33 -15.49
N THR A 267 3.63 14.53 -16.05
CA THR A 267 3.40 14.72 -17.47
C THR A 267 4.60 14.21 -18.25
N ILE A 268 4.34 13.27 -19.16
CA ILE A 268 5.33 12.78 -20.13
C ILE A 268 5.13 13.57 -21.42
N ASN A 269 6.16 14.27 -21.86
CA ASN A 269 6.17 15.03 -23.11
C ASN A 269 7.23 14.44 -24.04
N SER A 270 6.85 14.10 -25.26
CA SER A 270 7.77 13.49 -26.25
C SER A 270 8.61 12.35 -25.65
N GLY A 271 7.93 11.47 -24.90
CA GLY A 271 8.52 10.31 -24.27
C GLY A 271 9.33 10.56 -23.00
N ARG A 272 9.37 11.79 -22.47
CA ARG A 272 10.17 12.16 -21.29
C ARG A 272 9.34 12.80 -20.20
N GLY A 273 9.60 12.39 -18.95
CA GLY A 273 9.07 13.01 -17.74
C GLY A 273 10.14 13.05 -16.66
N LEU A 274 9.89 13.79 -15.61
CA LEU A 274 10.80 13.94 -14.47
C LEU A 274 10.02 13.85 -13.17
N VAL A 275 10.53 13.08 -12.22
CA VAL A 275 10.07 13.08 -10.85
C VAL A 275 11.25 13.24 -9.90
N GLN A 276 11.03 13.90 -8.79
CA GLN A 276 11.99 14.05 -7.71
C GLN A 276 11.58 13.14 -6.55
N VAL A 277 12.56 12.56 -5.89
CA VAL A 277 12.34 11.59 -4.79
C VAL A 277 13.19 12.00 -3.60
N ILE A 278 12.63 11.96 -2.40
CA ILE A 278 13.30 12.26 -1.15
C ILE A 278 12.81 11.34 -0.05
N SER A 279 13.68 11.00 0.90
CA SER A 279 13.27 10.34 2.15
C SER A 279 13.93 11.02 3.34
N SER A 280 13.15 11.26 4.37
CA SER A 280 13.63 11.75 5.68
C SER A 280 14.16 10.62 6.56
N ARG A 281 13.84 9.37 6.25
CA ARG A 281 14.25 8.18 7.02
C ARG A 281 15.27 7.34 6.28
N GLN A 282 16.13 6.69 7.05
CA GLN A 282 17.03 5.66 6.53
C GLN A 282 16.26 4.37 6.22
N GLY A 283 16.69 3.65 5.21
CA GLY A 283 16.11 2.37 4.81
C GLY A 283 15.97 2.22 3.31
N LYS A 284 15.46 1.08 2.89
CA LYS A 284 15.13 0.80 1.50
C LYS A 284 13.66 1.12 1.26
N SER A 285 13.39 1.84 0.20
CA SER A 285 12.04 2.21 -0.24
C SER A 285 11.98 2.20 -1.76
N GLU A 286 10.79 2.16 -2.31
CA GLU A 286 10.58 2.02 -3.74
C GLU A 286 9.51 2.98 -4.23
N ILE A 287 9.64 3.38 -5.49
CA ILE A 287 8.53 3.98 -6.23
C ILE A 287 8.10 3.05 -7.35
N ILE A 288 6.82 3.11 -7.69
CA ILE A 288 6.24 2.46 -8.85
C ILE A 288 5.73 3.53 -9.81
N VAL A 289 6.10 3.40 -11.08
CA VAL A 289 5.60 4.25 -12.17
C VAL A 289 4.63 3.44 -13.00
N SER A 290 3.44 3.96 -13.20
CA SER A 290 2.35 3.31 -13.94
C SER A 290 1.64 4.31 -14.85
N ALA A 291 1.05 3.81 -15.93
CA ALA A 291 0.16 4.57 -16.81
C ALA A 291 -0.86 3.62 -17.46
N ASN A 292 -1.88 4.18 -18.11
CA ASN A 292 -2.81 3.36 -18.90
C ASN A 292 -2.07 2.65 -20.03
N ASN A 293 -2.33 1.35 -20.18
CA ASN A 293 -1.70 0.47 -21.18
C ASN A 293 -0.17 0.46 -21.13
N ALA A 294 0.41 0.60 -19.93
CA ALA A 294 1.85 0.54 -19.71
C ALA A 294 2.22 -0.60 -18.76
N GLU A 295 3.37 -1.22 -19.01
CA GLU A 295 4.03 -2.04 -17.99
C GLU A 295 4.47 -1.14 -16.85
N SER A 296 4.03 -1.42 -15.62
CA SER A 296 4.50 -0.72 -14.45
C SER A 296 5.99 -0.97 -14.22
N LYS A 297 6.71 0.07 -13.79
CA LYS A 297 8.14 -0.02 -13.52
C LYS A 297 8.45 0.39 -12.09
N ILE A 298 9.23 -0.43 -11.39
CA ILE A 298 9.66 -0.19 -10.02
C ILE A 298 11.14 0.19 -10.01
N ILE A 299 11.51 1.12 -9.13
CA ILE A 299 12.90 1.44 -8.81
C ILE A 299 13.04 1.56 -7.29
N SER A 300 14.12 0.98 -6.75
CA SER A 300 14.43 0.97 -5.32
C SER A 300 15.47 2.04 -4.99
N PHE A 301 15.31 2.65 -3.83
CA PHE A 301 16.21 3.64 -3.24
C PHE A 301 16.66 3.14 -1.88
N GLU A 302 17.90 3.47 -1.50
CA GLU A 302 18.43 3.22 -0.17
C GLU A 302 18.91 4.54 0.42
N TYR A 303 18.27 4.98 1.49
CA TYR A 303 18.67 6.18 2.20
C TYR A 303 19.40 5.82 3.49
N PHE A 304 20.49 6.52 3.79
CA PHE A 304 21.27 6.35 5.01
C PHE A 304 21.48 7.67 5.72
N GLN A 305 21.67 7.61 7.04
CA GLN A 305 22.05 8.76 7.83
C GLN A 305 23.56 8.81 7.98
N THR A 306 24.15 9.99 7.81
CA THR A 306 25.56 10.23 8.14
C THR A 306 25.78 10.19 9.65
N LYS A 307 27.03 10.04 10.08
CA LYS A 307 27.38 10.08 11.51
C LYS A 307 26.93 11.40 12.17
N SER A 308 27.04 12.54 11.44
CA SER A 308 26.59 13.84 11.91
C SER A 308 25.06 13.91 12.06
N GLN A 309 24.30 13.42 11.07
CA GLN A 309 22.85 13.36 11.13
C GLN A 309 22.35 12.44 12.25
N LYS A 310 22.98 11.28 12.45
CA LYS A 310 22.68 10.40 13.60
C LYS A 310 22.90 11.09 14.93
N ARG A 311 24.05 11.80 15.09
CA ARG A 311 24.35 12.58 16.31
C ARG A 311 23.34 13.70 16.52
N ALA A 312 22.98 14.43 15.45
CA ALA A 312 21.98 15.51 15.55
C ALA A 312 20.61 14.97 15.95
N SER A 313 20.16 13.86 15.36
CA SER A 313 18.90 13.20 15.74
C SER A 313 18.90 12.70 17.19
N GLN A 314 20.03 12.13 17.64
CA GLN A 314 20.21 11.71 19.03
C GLN A 314 20.21 12.89 20.00
N ALA A 315 20.90 14.00 19.66
CA ALA A 315 20.91 15.20 20.47
C ALA A 315 19.52 15.85 20.57
N LYS A 316 18.77 15.88 19.46
CA LYS A 316 17.39 16.36 19.44
C LYS A 316 16.49 15.48 20.32
N LEU A 317 16.59 14.16 20.19
CA LEU A 317 15.84 13.22 21.03
C LEU A 317 16.19 13.41 22.52
N ALA A 318 17.47 13.50 22.87
CA ALA A 318 17.93 13.74 24.24
C ALA A 318 17.37 15.05 24.82
N SER A 319 17.36 16.13 24.02
CA SER A 319 16.76 17.39 24.41
C SER A 319 15.27 17.30 24.70
N ILE A 320 14.52 16.59 23.85
CA ILE A 320 13.08 16.41 24.04
C ILE A 320 12.79 15.57 25.28
N VAL A 321 13.51 14.48 25.46
CA VAL A 321 13.35 13.59 26.62
C VAL A 321 13.67 14.30 27.93
N SER A 322 14.72 15.13 27.93
CA SER A 322 15.04 15.92 29.14
C SER A 322 13.94 16.93 29.50
N LYS A 323 13.22 17.48 28.49
CA LYS A 323 12.08 18.38 28.70
C LYS A 323 10.83 17.64 29.20
N VAL A 324 10.62 16.41 28.73
CA VAL A 324 9.52 15.55 29.19
C VAL A 324 9.70 15.10 30.62
N GLY A 325 10.97 15.01 31.08
CA GLY A 325 11.30 14.77 32.51
C GLY A 325 11.00 13.37 33.02
N ASP A 326 10.76 12.39 32.11
CA ASP A 326 10.45 11.02 32.49
C ASP A 326 11.73 10.23 32.83
N PRO A 327 11.86 9.68 34.06
CA PRO A 327 13.06 8.97 34.50
C PRO A 327 13.34 7.69 33.68
N ALA A 328 12.31 7.00 33.20
CA ALA A 328 12.45 5.80 32.40
C ALA A 328 13.04 6.12 31.02
N LEU A 329 12.61 7.22 30.41
CA LEU A 329 13.17 7.73 29.15
C LEU A 329 14.63 8.15 29.29
N ASN A 330 14.99 8.83 30.37
CA ASN A 330 16.38 9.23 30.64
C ASN A 330 17.31 8.01 30.72
N LYS A 331 16.91 6.97 31.44
CA LYS A 331 17.67 5.72 31.58
C LYS A 331 17.89 5.00 30.25
N ILE A 332 16.90 5.08 29.35
CA ILE A 332 16.99 4.47 28.00
C ILE A 332 17.98 5.25 27.12
N LEU A 333 18.04 6.57 27.24
CA LEU A 333 18.95 7.40 26.45
C LEU A 333 20.42 7.33 26.88
N GLU A 334 20.70 6.92 28.11
CA GLU A 334 22.06 6.67 28.57
C GLU A 334 22.70 5.47 27.89
N ASP A 335 21.88 4.59 27.28
CA ASP A 335 22.35 3.44 26.53
C ASP A 335 22.83 3.86 25.12
N LYS A 336 24.15 3.95 24.97
CA LYS A 336 24.83 4.36 23.72
C LYS A 336 24.58 3.44 22.51
N THR A 337 23.94 2.29 22.71
CA THR A 337 23.66 1.29 21.67
C THR A 337 22.37 1.56 20.89
N ILE A 338 21.58 2.57 21.28
CA ILE A 338 20.31 2.89 20.63
C ILE A 338 20.56 3.61 19.31
N THR A 339 20.17 2.96 18.21
CA THR A 339 20.38 3.49 16.86
C THR A 339 19.11 3.94 16.16
N GLN A 340 17.93 3.55 16.66
CA GLN A 340 16.65 3.91 16.04
C GLN A 340 15.53 3.95 17.07
N SER A 341 14.67 4.98 17.00
CA SER A 341 13.43 5.06 17.78
C SER A 341 12.23 4.92 16.88
N GLN A 342 11.24 4.11 17.28
CA GLN A 342 9.92 4.04 16.68
C GLN A 342 8.91 4.66 17.64
N ILE A 343 8.03 5.52 17.10
CA ILE A 343 6.93 6.11 17.84
C ILE A 343 5.62 5.59 17.24
N THR A 344 4.80 4.95 18.07
CA THR A 344 3.47 4.48 17.67
C THR A 344 2.43 5.47 18.16
N GLY A 345 1.62 6.03 17.26
CA GLY A 345 0.58 6.99 17.63
C GLY A 345 0.29 8.05 16.54
N GLY A 346 0.30 7.66 15.26
CA GLY A 346 -0.28 8.48 14.18
C GLY A 346 0.48 9.77 13.86
N GLY A 347 1.56 9.67 13.12
CA GLY A 347 2.29 10.82 12.58
C GLY A 347 3.76 10.51 12.29
N SER A 348 4.47 11.45 11.67
CA SER A 348 5.92 11.37 11.54
C SER A 348 6.58 11.43 12.93
N VAL A 349 7.73 10.79 13.10
CA VAL A 349 8.51 10.85 14.37
C VAL A 349 8.71 12.29 14.81
N ASP A 350 9.07 13.18 13.87
CA ASP A 350 9.26 14.61 14.18
C ASP A 350 7.96 15.29 14.63
N GLY A 351 6.82 14.98 14.04
CA GLY A 351 5.53 15.54 14.43
C GLY A 351 5.09 15.09 15.83
N VAL A 352 5.31 13.83 16.18
CA VAL A 352 4.99 13.32 17.52
C VAL A 352 5.96 13.88 18.56
N LEU A 353 7.25 13.98 18.24
CA LEU A 353 8.24 14.59 19.12
C LEU A 353 7.91 16.07 19.37
N GLN A 354 7.49 16.82 18.36
CA GLN A 354 7.05 18.21 18.51
C GLN A 354 5.84 18.32 19.42
N LYS A 355 4.86 17.43 19.30
CA LYS A 355 3.67 17.41 20.17
C LYS A 355 3.98 17.01 21.61
N LEU A 356 4.97 16.15 21.83
CA LEU A 356 5.51 15.88 23.18
C LEU A 356 6.23 17.10 23.74
N GLU A 357 7.00 17.83 22.92
CA GLU A 357 7.71 19.05 23.33
C GLU A 357 6.74 20.18 23.67
N THR A 358 5.63 20.33 22.92
CA THR A 358 4.59 21.34 23.18
C THR A 358 3.62 20.95 24.30
N GLY A 359 3.68 19.70 24.77
CA GLY A 359 2.77 19.17 25.79
C GLY A 359 1.38 18.82 25.26
N GLU A 360 1.16 18.82 23.96
CA GLU A 360 -0.08 18.31 23.35
C GLU A 360 -0.23 16.80 23.55
N PHE A 361 0.88 16.08 23.60
CA PHE A 361 0.94 14.66 23.89
C PHE A 361 1.70 14.39 25.16
N VAL A 362 1.36 13.29 25.81
CA VAL A 362 2.08 12.71 26.94
C VAL A 362 2.39 11.25 26.65
N LEU A 363 3.39 10.70 27.32
CA LEU A 363 3.68 9.27 27.25
C LEU A 363 2.52 8.46 27.83
N ASP A 364 2.18 7.36 27.17
CA ASP A 364 1.17 6.40 27.60
C ASP A 364 1.84 5.09 27.99
N GLY A 365 2.30 5.01 29.22
CA GLY A 365 3.07 3.89 29.76
C GLY A 365 4.59 4.03 29.58
N GLU A 366 5.31 2.98 30.02
CA GLU A 366 6.76 2.95 29.93
C GLU A 366 7.25 2.71 28.50
N PRO A 367 8.36 3.34 28.08
CA PRO A 367 9.00 3.05 26.80
C PRO A 367 9.48 1.60 26.71
N ILE A 368 9.23 0.95 25.58
CA ILE A 368 9.63 -0.43 25.35
C ILE A 368 10.90 -0.46 24.52
N LYS A 369 11.96 -1.11 25.02
CA LYS A 369 13.19 -1.39 24.28
C LYS A 369 13.07 -2.76 23.60
N LYS A 370 13.15 -2.81 22.27
CA LYS A 370 13.13 -4.03 21.49
C LYS A 370 14.46 -4.24 20.77
N ASP A 371 15.08 -5.40 20.99
CA ASP A 371 16.31 -5.81 20.32
C ASP A 371 16.02 -6.25 18.86
N ASN A 372 16.83 -5.79 17.91
CA ASN A 372 16.75 -6.19 16.51
C ASN A 372 17.63 -7.40 16.17
N GLY A 373 18.45 -7.89 17.12
CA GLY A 373 19.33 -9.04 16.91
C GLY A 373 20.63 -8.73 16.15
N ASP A 374 20.87 -7.48 15.79
CA ASP A 374 22.08 -6.98 15.10
C ASP A 374 22.92 -6.02 15.97
N GLY A 375 22.66 -6.02 17.28
CA GLY A 375 23.26 -5.10 18.23
C GLY A 375 22.61 -3.72 18.24
N THR A 376 21.50 -3.52 17.53
CA THR A 376 20.71 -2.30 17.55
C THR A 376 19.37 -2.52 18.26
N TYR A 377 18.79 -1.45 18.79
CA TYR A 377 17.53 -1.49 19.51
C TYR A 377 16.53 -0.50 18.90
N ILE A 378 15.24 -0.87 18.96
CA ILE A 378 14.13 0.02 18.68
C ILE A 378 13.50 0.42 20.02
N ILE A 379 13.29 1.72 20.22
CA ILE A 379 12.49 2.21 21.33
C ILE A 379 11.10 2.51 20.81
N ILE A 380 10.10 1.93 21.45
CA ILE A 380 8.69 2.16 21.16
C ILE A 380 8.17 3.10 22.25
N LEU A 381 7.76 4.28 21.84
CA LEU A 381 7.08 5.25 22.70
C LEU A 381 5.59 5.22 22.38
N ASN A 382 4.77 4.85 23.36
CA ASN A 382 3.33 5.03 23.25
C ASN A 382 3.00 6.43 23.73
N VAL A 383 2.23 7.19 22.96
CA VAL A 383 1.84 8.55 23.28
C VAL A 383 0.33 8.70 23.15
N LYS A 384 -0.25 9.58 23.98
CA LYS A 384 -1.66 9.96 23.91
C LYS A 384 -1.81 11.47 23.98
N PRO A 385 -2.87 12.05 23.43
CA PRO A 385 -3.22 13.45 23.68
C PRO A 385 -3.39 13.69 25.18
N ARG A 386 -3.01 14.87 25.61
CA ARG A 386 -3.13 15.30 27.02
C ARG A 386 -4.56 15.57 27.42
#